data_e69d5adb220482eb332dbbc67ee04553
#
_entry.id   e69d5adb220482eb332dbbc67ee04553
#
_cell.length_a   1.000
_cell.length_b   1.000
_cell.length_c   1.000
_cell.angle_alpha   90.00
_cell.angle_beta   90.00
_cell.angle_gamma   90.00
#
_symmetry.space_group_name_H-M   'P 1'
#
loop_
_entity.id
_entity.type
_entity.pdbx_description
1 polymer ?
#
loop_
_entity_poly.entity_id
_entity_poly.type
_entity_poly.pdbx_seq_one_letter_code
_entity_poly.pdbx_strand_id
1 'polypeptide(L)'
;TLMRSSAASDVYKRQGMHRSCGCGRVTEKDCGKELTLAGWVNTRRDHGGLIFIDLRDRSGIVQVVMSPQYGEDAFHKAEDVRSEYVLAIRGIVRERSPETVNPKMQTGKIEVVVSEMRVLNKAKTPPFYVEDGIDVDETVRLKHRYIDLRRPEMQRNLIMRHKIVHEMRQFLDAHDFLEVETPILTKSTPEGARDYLVPSRVNPGKFYALPQSPQLFKQLLMVSGLERYFQIARCFRDEDLRADRQPEFTQLDIELSFEDQDFILDLMEHMMQRIFKNVLNVDIQIPFKRITWDDAMNLYGSDKPDLRFDMHFYDISDLLRDTGFKVFRNVLDNGGIVKAITVKGDAAIPRRELDGLV
;
A
#
# COMPACT_ATOMS: atom_id res chain seq x y z
N THR A 1 -21.56 -20.35 13.82
CA THR A 1 -22.71 -19.94 14.67
C THR A 1 -22.34 -18.87 15.68
N LEU A 2 -21.07 -18.71 16.04
CA LEU A 2 -20.58 -17.72 17.02
C LEU A 2 -20.46 -16.27 16.49
N MET A 3 -20.40 -16.07 15.15
CA MET A 3 -20.31 -14.72 14.57
C MET A 3 -21.65 -13.96 14.49
N ARG A 4 -22.79 -14.64 14.48
CA ARG A 4 -24.10 -13.97 14.42
C ARG A 4 -24.55 -13.33 15.74
N SER A 5 -24.04 -13.79 16.88
CA SER A 5 -24.42 -13.22 18.18
C SER A 5 -23.67 -11.91 18.51
N SER A 6 -22.45 -11.70 17.98
CA SER A 6 -21.66 -10.51 18.25
C SER A 6 -22.22 -9.26 17.57
N ALA A 7 -22.59 -9.36 16.29
CA ALA A 7 -23.12 -8.22 15.54
C ALA A 7 -24.46 -7.71 16.11
N ALA A 8 -25.38 -8.62 16.48
CA ALA A 8 -26.65 -8.24 17.12
C ALA A 8 -26.43 -7.61 18.50
N SER A 9 -25.51 -8.16 19.32
CA SER A 9 -25.20 -7.57 20.62
C SER A 9 -24.53 -6.20 20.53
N ASP A 10 -23.71 -5.97 19.48
CA ASP A 10 -23.06 -4.68 19.22
C ASP A 10 -24.05 -3.59 18.82
N VAL A 11 -25.08 -3.93 18.04
CA VAL A 11 -26.17 -2.99 17.72
C VAL A 11 -26.94 -2.58 18.98
N TYR A 12 -27.25 -3.54 19.84
CA TYR A 12 -27.93 -3.26 21.11
C TYR A 12 -27.10 -2.39 22.07
N LYS A 13 -25.80 -2.66 22.17
CA LYS A 13 -24.87 -1.88 23.01
C LYS A 13 -24.66 -0.44 22.52
N ARG A 14 -24.92 -0.15 21.24
CA ARG A 14 -24.82 1.18 20.65
C ARG A 14 -26.11 1.99 20.69
N GLN A 15 -27.19 1.42 21.15
CA GLN A 15 -28.49 2.10 21.12
C GLN A 15 -28.40 3.46 21.84
N GLY A 16 -28.69 4.55 21.10
CA GLY A 16 -28.57 5.93 21.59
C GLY A 16 -27.16 6.54 21.58
N MET A 17 -26.13 5.83 21.10
CA MET A 17 -24.75 6.35 20.94
C MET A 17 -24.33 6.31 19.46
N HIS A 18 -24.90 7.19 18.66
CA HIS A 18 -24.49 7.35 17.27
C HIS A 18 -23.18 8.13 17.20
N ARG A 19 -22.19 7.57 16.51
CA ARG A 19 -20.87 8.18 16.36
C ARG A 19 -20.95 9.51 15.63
N SER A 20 -20.44 10.59 16.23
CA SER A 20 -20.42 11.94 15.68
C SER A 20 -19.38 12.08 14.55
N CYS A 21 -18.14 11.62 14.80
CA CYS A 21 -17.04 11.72 13.84
C CYS A 21 -15.96 10.64 14.13
N GLY A 22 -14.88 10.64 13.35
CA GLY A 22 -13.69 9.80 13.62
C GLY A 22 -12.84 10.37 14.73
N CYS A 23 -12.12 9.49 15.46
CA CYS A 23 -11.26 9.87 16.59
C CYS A 23 -10.17 10.89 16.18
N GLY A 24 -9.48 10.65 15.06
CA GLY A 24 -8.46 11.55 14.55
C GLY A 24 -9.00 12.82 13.84
N ARG A 25 -10.32 12.98 13.75
CA ARG A 25 -10.95 14.14 13.11
C ARG A 25 -11.42 15.20 14.11
N VAL A 26 -11.32 14.93 15.40
CA VAL A 26 -11.66 15.90 16.44
C VAL A 26 -10.59 17.01 16.44
N THR A 27 -11.02 18.26 16.48
CA THR A 27 -10.15 19.44 16.40
C THR A 27 -10.45 20.45 17.49
N GLU A 28 -9.61 21.47 17.64
CA GLU A 28 -9.81 22.61 18.55
C GLU A 28 -11.16 23.32 18.31
N LYS A 29 -11.69 23.28 17.06
CA LYS A 29 -13.00 23.86 16.70
C LYS A 29 -14.19 23.12 17.33
N ASP A 30 -13.95 21.95 17.89
CA ASP A 30 -14.96 21.13 18.53
C ASP A 30 -14.96 21.30 20.07
N CYS A 31 -14.08 22.13 20.60
CA CYS A 31 -14.06 22.44 22.04
C CYS A 31 -15.40 22.98 22.52
N GLY A 32 -15.86 22.46 23.64
CA GLY A 32 -17.17 22.74 24.22
C GLY A 32 -18.34 21.92 23.65
N LYS A 33 -18.14 21.17 22.56
CA LYS A 33 -19.17 20.29 21.99
C LYS A 33 -19.17 18.93 22.67
N GLU A 34 -20.36 18.37 22.85
CA GLU A 34 -20.51 16.97 23.20
C GLU A 34 -20.41 16.08 21.96
N LEU A 35 -19.50 15.12 21.98
CA LEU A 35 -19.27 14.16 20.89
C LEU A 35 -19.44 12.72 21.38
N THR A 36 -19.95 11.87 20.49
CA THR A 36 -19.92 10.42 20.63
C THR A 36 -18.86 9.86 19.71
N LEU A 37 -17.86 9.15 20.29
CA LEU A 37 -16.79 8.51 19.56
C LEU A 37 -16.82 7.00 19.81
N ALA A 38 -16.28 6.23 18.86
CA ALA A 38 -16.13 4.79 19.02
C ALA A 38 -14.82 4.34 18.36
N GLY A 39 -14.11 3.44 19.03
CA GLY A 39 -12.81 2.96 18.57
C GLY A 39 -12.24 1.86 19.43
N TRP A 40 -11.00 1.53 19.18
CA TRP A 40 -10.20 0.57 19.91
C TRP A 40 -9.31 1.29 20.92
N VAL A 41 -9.14 0.69 22.09
CA VAL A 41 -8.20 1.16 23.11
C VAL A 41 -6.77 0.91 22.62
N ASN A 42 -6.04 1.98 22.33
CA ASN A 42 -4.63 1.89 21.99
C ASN A 42 -3.77 1.74 23.25
N THR A 43 -3.87 2.70 24.16
CA THR A 43 -3.19 2.67 25.44
C THR A 43 -4.13 3.10 26.57
N ARG A 44 -3.89 2.61 27.79
CA ARG A 44 -4.57 3.03 29.02
C ARG A 44 -3.51 3.41 30.05
N ARG A 45 -3.70 4.55 30.69
CA ARG A 45 -2.86 5.05 31.78
C ARG A 45 -3.74 5.44 32.95
N ASP A 46 -3.33 5.07 34.15
CA ASP A 46 -4.02 5.36 35.40
C ASP A 46 -3.14 6.28 36.26
N HIS A 47 -3.69 7.41 36.67
CA HIS A 47 -3.00 8.42 37.45
C HIS A 47 -3.76 8.76 38.74
N GLY A 48 -4.23 7.74 39.46
CA GLY A 48 -4.85 7.90 40.76
C GLY A 48 -6.07 8.82 40.75
N GLY A 49 -7.20 8.31 40.25
CA GLY A 49 -8.48 9.06 40.14
C GLY A 49 -8.73 9.69 38.77
N LEU A 50 -7.77 9.59 37.86
CA LEU A 50 -7.92 9.95 36.42
C LEU A 50 -7.44 8.78 35.57
N ILE A 51 -8.29 8.33 34.66
CA ILE A 51 -7.91 7.31 33.67
C ILE A 51 -7.87 7.95 32.30
N PHE A 52 -6.71 7.85 31.64
CA PHE A 52 -6.51 8.31 30.28
C PHE A 52 -6.53 7.11 29.34
N ILE A 53 -7.30 7.20 28.27
CA ILE A 53 -7.31 6.20 27.20
C ILE A 53 -7.07 6.90 25.88
N ASP A 54 -6.09 6.39 25.12
CA ASP A 54 -5.91 6.77 23.75
C ASP A 54 -6.85 5.89 22.91
N LEU A 55 -7.93 6.48 22.42
CA LEU A 55 -8.95 5.81 21.61
C LEU A 55 -8.60 5.95 20.13
N ARG A 56 -8.45 4.83 19.44
CA ARG A 56 -7.98 4.75 18.05
C ARG A 56 -9.08 4.28 17.12
N ASP A 57 -9.15 4.90 15.96
CA ASP A 57 -9.88 4.39 14.80
C ASP A 57 -9.06 4.58 13.51
N ARG A 58 -9.67 4.34 12.34
CA ARG A 58 -8.99 4.51 11.05
C ARG A 58 -8.53 5.96 10.78
N SER A 59 -9.16 6.94 11.38
CA SER A 59 -8.84 8.36 11.17
C SER A 59 -7.67 8.84 12.04
N GLY A 60 -7.32 8.12 13.10
CA GLY A 60 -6.26 8.47 14.04
C GLY A 60 -6.62 8.15 15.49
N ILE A 61 -5.98 8.85 16.39
CA ILE A 61 -6.07 8.65 17.84
C ILE A 61 -6.55 9.93 18.49
N VAL A 62 -7.39 9.80 19.54
CA VAL A 62 -7.75 10.91 20.43
C VAL A 62 -7.61 10.45 21.88
N GLN A 63 -7.09 11.31 22.75
CA GLN A 63 -7.10 11.03 24.18
C GLN A 63 -8.48 11.30 24.75
N VAL A 64 -8.98 10.34 25.54
CA VAL A 64 -10.20 10.49 26.31
C VAL A 64 -9.89 10.34 27.80
N VAL A 65 -10.55 11.11 28.64
CA VAL A 65 -10.26 11.23 30.07
C VAL A 65 -11.52 10.85 30.86
N MET A 66 -11.38 9.90 31.77
CA MET A 66 -12.41 9.48 32.71
C MET A 66 -12.03 9.93 34.11
N SER A 67 -13.00 10.53 34.80
CA SER A 67 -12.90 10.93 36.20
C SER A 67 -14.25 10.69 36.89
N PRO A 68 -14.28 10.32 38.17
CA PRO A 68 -15.54 10.21 38.95
C PRO A 68 -16.35 11.50 38.90
N GLN A 69 -15.69 12.66 38.85
CA GLN A 69 -16.33 13.97 38.79
C GLN A 69 -17.23 14.18 37.56
N TYR A 70 -16.88 13.56 36.41
CA TYR A 70 -17.60 13.75 35.14
C TYR A 70 -18.50 12.57 34.77
N GLY A 71 -18.27 11.39 35.38
CA GLY A 71 -19.03 10.20 35.12
C GLY A 71 -18.50 9.00 35.92
N GLU A 72 -19.07 8.79 37.11
CA GLU A 72 -18.65 7.75 38.03
C GLU A 72 -18.74 6.33 37.42
N ASP A 73 -19.86 6.02 36.74
CA ASP A 73 -20.03 4.73 36.02
C ASP A 73 -19.01 4.55 34.88
N ALA A 74 -18.73 5.61 34.14
CA ALA A 74 -17.70 5.56 33.07
C ALA A 74 -16.31 5.34 33.65
N PHE A 75 -15.99 5.97 34.76
CA PHE A 75 -14.72 5.80 35.45
C PHE A 75 -14.54 4.35 35.96
N HIS A 76 -15.50 3.80 36.68
CA HIS A 76 -15.43 2.42 37.16
C HIS A 76 -15.31 1.40 36.02
N LYS A 77 -16.03 1.59 34.93
CA LYS A 77 -15.88 0.74 33.73
C LYS A 77 -14.48 0.85 33.12
N ALA A 78 -13.86 2.02 33.21
CA ALA A 78 -12.51 2.24 32.65
C ALA A 78 -11.38 1.56 33.44
N GLU A 79 -11.62 1.21 34.72
CA GLU A 79 -10.64 0.49 35.54
C GLU A 79 -10.32 -0.89 34.95
N ASP A 80 -11.33 -1.57 34.38
CA ASP A 80 -11.21 -2.91 33.80
C ASP A 80 -10.81 -2.91 32.32
N VAL A 81 -10.74 -1.76 31.68
CA VAL A 81 -10.41 -1.66 30.25
C VAL A 81 -8.96 -2.08 29.98
N ARG A 82 -8.77 -2.84 28.90
CA ARG A 82 -7.45 -3.28 28.42
C ARG A 82 -7.27 -2.89 26.95
N SER A 83 -6.03 -3.00 26.47
CA SER A 83 -5.66 -2.74 25.07
C SER A 83 -6.58 -3.53 24.13
N GLU A 84 -6.91 -2.92 22.98
CA GLU A 84 -7.74 -3.46 21.92
C GLU A 84 -9.22 -3.72 22.30
N TYR A 85 -9.67 -3.34 23.52
CA TYR A 85 -11.11 -3.30 23.80
C TYR A 85 -11.78 -2.29 22.86
N VAL A 86 -13.00 -2.58 22.48
CA VAL A 86 -13.82 -1.67 21.65
C VAL A 86 -14.75 -0.89 22.56
N LEU A 87 -14.61 0.43 22.49
CA LEU A 87 -15.40 1.35 23.31
C LEU A 87 -16.28 2.25 22.46
N ALA A 88 -17.43 2.63 23.00
CA ALA A 88 -18.16 3.83 22.62
C ALA A 88 -18.18 4.77 23.82
N ILE A 89 -17.85 6.04 23.58
CA ILE A 89 -17.81 7.07 24.61
C ILE A 89 -18.65 8.28 24.18
N ARG A 90 -19.21 8.97 25.13
CA ARG A 90 -19.81 10.30 24.97
C ARG A 90 -19.11 11.25 25.93
N GLY A 91 -18.76 12.44 25.48
CA GLY A 91 -18.05 13.40 26.30
C GLY A 91 -17.86 14.75 25.63
N ILE A 92 -17.38 15.70 26.40
CA ILE A 92 -17.14 17.07 25.96
C ILE A 92 -15.68 17.24 25.55
N VAL A 93 -15.45 17.82 24.38
CA VAL A 93 -14.09 18.17 23.91
C VAL A 93 -13.59 19.40 24.68
N ARG A 94 -12.36 19.32 25.17
CA ARG A 94 -11.67 20.45 25.79
C ARG A 94 -10.23 20.56 25.30
N GLU A 95 -9.67 21.76 25.39
CA GLU A 95 -8.24 21.98 25.17
C GLU A 95 -7.44 21.41 26.34
N ARG A 96 -6.26 20.88 26.05
CA ARG A 96 -5.28 20.49 27.05
C ARG A 96 -4.52 21.70 27.55
N SER A 97 -4.05 21.64 28.82
CA SER A 97 -3.10 22.65 29.30
C SER A 97 -1.82 22.62 28.45
N PRO A 98 -1.14 23.77 28.29
CA PRO A 98 0.08 23.85 27.48
C PRO A 98 1.14 22.79 27.83
N GLU A 99 1.24 22.43 29.12
CA GLU A 99 2.21 21.45 29.61
C GLU A 99 1.82 19.99 29.20
N THR A 100 0.57 19.75 28.87
CA THR A 100 0.05 18.39 28.54
C THR A 100 -0.18 18.19 27.05
N VAL A 101 0.08 19.19 26.21
CA VAL A 101 -0.03 19.07 24.75
C VAL A 101 0.93 17.97 24.25
N ASN A 102 0.42 17.06 23.43
CA ASN A 102 1.24 16.00 22.85
C ASN A 102 1.51 16.27 21.35
N PRO A 103 2.69 16.77 20.97
CA PRO A 103 3.00 17.11 19.57
C PRO A 103 3.09 15.89 18.64
N LYS A 104 3.17 14.67 19.19
CA LYS A 104 3.21 13.42 18.41
C LYS A 104 1.82 12.95 17.94
N MET A 105 0.75 13.57 18.45
CA MET A 105 -0.62 13.24 18.07
C MET A 105 -1.23 14.39 17.28
N GLN A 106 -1.92 14.08 16.19
CA GLN A 106 -2.66 15.08 15.40
C GLN A 106 -3.71 15.82 16.27
N THR A 107 -4.34 15.11 17.20
CA THR A 107 -5.32 15.65 18.14
C THR A 107 -4.70 16.08 19.47
N GLY A 108 -3.37 16.22 19.53
CA GLY A 108 -2.62 16.34 20.78
C GLY A 108 -2.88 17.60 21.60
N LYS A 109 -3.54 18.60 21.04
CA LYS A 109 -3.96 19.83 21.72
C LYS A 109 -5.29 19.71 22.45
N ILE A 110 -6.05 18.65 22.17
CA ILE A 110 -7.39 18.45 22.73
C ILE A 110 -7.49 17.10 23.42
N GLU A 111 -8.51 16.96 24.23
CA GLU A 111 -8.92 15.69 24.83
C GLU A 111 -10.46 15.69 25.02
N VAL A 112 -11.04 14.51 25.20
CA VAL A 112 -12.47 14.38 25.43
C VAL A 112 -12.73 13.92 26.86
N VAL A 113 -13.43 14.74 27.63
CA VAL A 113 -13.85 14.42 29.02
C VAL A 113 -15.12 13.60 28.93
N VAL A 114 -15.05 12.35 29.38
CA VAL A 114 -16.08 11.35 29.17
C VAL A 114 -17.13 11.41 30.30
N SER A 115 -18.40 11.50 29.89
CA SER A 115 -19.57 11.41 30.76
C SER A 115 -20.23 10.03 30.70
N GLU A 116 -20.21 9.35 29.54
CA GLU A 116 -20.78 8.02 29.36
C GLU A 116 -19.82 7.12 28.60
N MET A 117 -19.66 5.89 29.06
CA MET A 117 -18.84 4.89 28.36
C MET A 117 -19.56 3.54 28.30
N ARG A 118 -19.44 2.87 27.15
CA ARG A 118 -19.88 1.50 26.94
C ARG A 118 -18.75 0.65 26.39
N VAL A 119 -18.52 -0.50 27.01
CA VAL A 119 -17.63 -1.52 26.45
C VAL A 119 -18.44 -2.32 25.44
N LEU A 120 -18.17 -2.08 24.14
CA LEU A 120 -18.85 -2.77 23.05
C LEU A 120 -18.35 -4.21 22.95
N ASN A 121 -17.03 -4.38 23.02
CA ASN A 121 -16.43 -5.71 23.02
C ASN A 121 -15.13 -5.74 23.81
N LYS A 122 -14.89 -6.85 24.52
CA LYS A 122 -13.63 -7.14 25.19
C LYS A 122 -12.71 -7.87 24.23
N ALA A 123 -11.41 -7.62 24.32
CA ALA A 123 -10.39 -8.32 23.57
C ALA A 123 -9.54 -9.20 24.49
N LYS A 124 -9.04 -10.31 23.95
CA LYS A 124 -7.90 -11.02 24.55
C LYS A 124 -6.64 -10.20 24.30
N THR A 125 -5.60 -10.42 25.08
CA THR A 125 -4.28 -9.82 24.82
C THR A 125 -3.84 -10.13 23.39
N PRO A 126 -3.55 -9.11 22.58
CA PRO A 126 -3.11 -9.33 21.21
C PRO A 126 -1.72 -9.97 21.17
N PRO A 127 -1.38 -10.76 20.12
CA PRO A 127 -0.08 -11.42 20.00
C PRO A 127 1.08 -10.45 19.77
N PHE A 128 0.79 -9.22 19.37
CA PHE A 128 1.73 -8.11 19.21
C PHE A 128 1.00 -6.78 19.33
N TYR A 129 1.75 -5.70 19.55
CA TYR A 129 1.21 -4.35 19.65
C TYR A 129 0.80 -3.79 18.29
N VAL A 130 -0.25 -2.96 18.28
CA VAL A 130 -0.78 -2.30 17.08
C VAL A 130 -0.05 -0.95 16.90
N GLU A 131 1.23 -1.04 16.59
CA GLU A 131 2.12 0.11 16.37
C GLU A 131 3.10 -0.16 15.22
N ASP A 132 3.74 0.89 14.70
CA ASP A 132 4.75 0.74 13.65
C ASP A 132 6.11 0.35 14.28
N GLY A 133 7.00 -0.24 13.45
CA GLY A 133 8.36 -0.58 13.89
C GLY A 133 8.45 -1.78 14.84
N ILE A 134 7.44 -2.64 14.90
CA ILE A 134 7.47 -3.86 15.72
C ILE A 134 8.44 -4.89 15.15
N ASP A 135 9.24 -5.51 16.03
CA ASP A 135 10.08 -6.66 15.70
C ASP A 135 9.30 -7.96 15.95
N VAL A 136 8.46 -8.34 14.97
CA VAL A 136 7.61 -9.52 15.02
C VAL A 136 7.71 -10.27 13.70
N ASP A 137 7.98 -11.57 13.79
CA ASP A 137 8.07 -12.46 12.65
C ASP A 137 6.87 -12.36 11.71
N GLU A 138 7.11 -12.35 10.41
CA GLU A 138 6.08 -12.19 9.41
C GLU A 138 5.03 -13.30 9.47
N THR A 139 5.41 -14.52 9.80
CA THR A 139 4.47 -15.64 9.92
C THR A 139 3.45 -15.42 11.02
N VAL A 140 3.84 -14.80 12.15
CA VAL A 140 2.95 -14.41 13.24
C VAL A 140 2.01 -13.30 12.79
N ARG A 141 2.53 -12.30 12.07
CA ARG A 141 1.72 -11.21 11.51
C ARG A 141 0.71 -11.71 10.47
N LEU A 142 1.10 -12.64 9.62
CA LEU A 142 0.21 -13.27 8.64
C LEU A 142 -0.88 -14.12 9.32
N LYS A 143 -0.52 -14.89 10.34
CA LYS A 143 -1.50 -15.67 11.13
C LYS A 143 -2.55 -14.80 11.80
N HIS A 144 -2.16 -13.60 12.23
CA HIS A 144 -3.03 -12.62 12.87
C HIS A 144 -3.24 -11.37 12.03
N ARG A 145 -3.39 -11.56 10.71
CA ARG A 145 -3.44 -10.49 9.72
C ARG A 145 -4.48 -9.41 10.05
N TYR A 146 -5.62 -9.77 10.63
CA TYR A 146 -6.66 -8.84 11.05
C TYR A 146 -6.21 -7.87 12.16
N ILE A 147 -5.21 -8.22 12.97
CA ILE A 147 -4.57 -7.32 13.94
C ILE A 147 -3.48 -6.50 13.23
N ASP A 148 -2.63 -7.14 12.42
CA ASP A 148 -1.57 -6.48 11.67
C ASP A 148 -2.13 -5.34 10.79
N LEU A 149 -3.29 -5.55 10.16
CA LEU A 149 -3.98 -4.53 9.37
C LEU A 149 -4.52 -3.33 10.18
N ARG A 150 -4.49 -3.39 11.51
CA ARG A 150 -4.80 -2.22 12.36
C ARG A 150 -3.60 -1.29 12.51
N ARG A 151 -2.38 -1.75 12.26
CA ARG A 151 -1.17 -0.94 12.35
C ARG A 151 -1.24 0.22 11.36
N PRO A 152 -0.79 1.43 11.77
CA PRO A 152 -0.86 2.61 10.91
C PRO A 152 -0.17 2.41 9.55
N GLU A 153 1.00 1.77 9.53
CA GLU A 153 1.74 1.45 8.30
C GLU A 153 0.90 0.61 7.33
N MET A 154 0.28 -0.46 7.82
CA MET A 154 -0.53 -1.36 7.00
C MET A 154 -1.81 -0.67 6.50
N GLN A 155 -2.43 0.17 7.34
CA GLN A 155 -3.57 0.99 6.93
C GLN A 155 -3.18 2.01 5.86
N ARG A 156 -2.02 2.68 6.02
CA ARG A 156 -1.51 3.61 4.99
C ARG A 156 -1.34 2.93 3.65
N ASN A 157 -0.80 1.70 3.62
CA ASN A 157 -0.62 0.94 2.38
C ASN A 157 -1.96 0.64 1.68
N LEU A 158 -2.97 0.20 2.44
CA LEU A 158 -4.31 -0.05 1.87
C LEU A 158 -4.99 1.23 1.38
N ILE A 159 -4.87 2.33 2.14
CA ILE A 159 -5.41 3.63 1.77
C ILE A 159 -4.70 4.17 0.52
N MET A 160 -3.37 4.03 0.45
CA MET A 160 -2.58 4.42 -0.72
C MET A 160 -3.02 3.64 -1.96
N ARG A 161 -3.13 2.31 -1.86
CA ARG A 161 -3.63 1.48 -2.96
C ARG A 161 -5.03 1.93 -3.44
N HIS A 162 -5.94 2.19 -2.50
CA HIS A 162 -7.27 2.71 -2.83
C HIS A 162 -7.20 4.04 -3.60
N LYS A 163 -6.37 4.99 -3.13
CA LYS A 163 -6.21 6.29 -3.80
C LYS A 163 -5.62 6.15 -5.20
N ILE A 164 -4.60 5.29 -5.38
CA ILE A 164 -4.00 5.02 -6.69
C ILE A 164 -5.07 4.52 -7.67
N VAL A 165 -5.82 3.50 -7.29
CA VAL A 165 -6.88 2.94 -8.14
C VAL A 165 -7.97 3.99 -8.45
N HIS A 166 -8.31 4.82 -7.47
CA HIS A 166 -9.29 5.90 -7.67
C HIS A 166 -8.80 6.93 -8.69
N GLU A 167 -7.54 7.37 -8.60
CA GLU A 167 -6.94 8.30 -9.55
C GLU A 167 -6.84 7.70 -10.96
N MET A 168 -6.50 6.42 -11.09
CA MET A 168 -6.50 5.72 -12.37
C MET A 168 -7.89 5.77 -13.03
N ARG A 169 -8.94 5.43 -12.28
CA ARG A 169 -10.31 5.47 -12.78
C ARG A 169 -10.73 6.87 -13.22
N GLN A 170 -10.49 7.87 -12.39
CA GLN A 170 -10.84 9.26 -12.72
C GLN A 170 -10.07 9.78 -13.94
N PHE A 171 -8.80 9.39 -14.08
CA PHE A 171 -8.00 9.80 -15.21
C PHE A 171 -8.50 9.17 -16.52
N LEU A 172 -8.74 7.87 -16.51
CA LEU A 172 -9.17 7.14 -17.70
C LEU A 172 -10.60 7.50 -18.11
N ASP A 173 -11.51 7.67 -17.15
CA ASP A 173 -12.87 8.16 -17.41
C ASP A 173 -12.86 9.55 -18.08
N ALA A 174 -11.98 10.45 -17.63
CA ALA A 174 -11.81 11.77 -18.25
C ALA A 174 -11.19 11.73 -19.67
N HIS A 175 -10.67 10.58 -20.11
CA HIS A 175 -10.12 10.33 -21.44
C HIS A 175 -10.98 9.36 -22.26
N ASP A 176 -12.25 9.25 -21.92
CA ASP A 176 -13.28 8.46 -22.62
C ASP A 176 -13.02 6.94 -22.63
N PHE A 177 -12.28 6.41 -21.61
CA PHE A 177 -12.14 4.99 -21.43
C PHE A 177 -13.30 4.42 -20.62
N LEU A 178 -13.82 3.28 -21.06
CA LEU A 178 -14.89 2.54 -20.39
C LEU A 178 -14.32 1.43 -19.52
N GLU A 179 -14.65 1.43 -18.21
CA GLU A 179 -14.31 0.31 -17.33
C GLU A 179 -15.27 -0.86 -17.58
N VAL A 180 -14.75 -2.00 -18.06
CA VAL A 180 -15.55 -3.19 -18.32
C VAL A 180 -15.00 -4.38 -17.58
N GLU A 181 -15.80 -4.98 -16.70
CA GLU A 181 -15.47 -6.24 -16.03
C GLU A 181 -15.61 -7.42 -16.99
N THR A 182 -14.62 -8.30 -16.99
CA THR A 182 -14.59 -9.50 -17.81
C THR A 182 -14.71 -10.77 -16.96
N PRO A 183 -15.20 -11.90 -17.50
CA PRO A 183 -15.29 -13.15 -16.77
C PRO A 183 -13.93 -13.63 -16.23
N ILE A 184 -13.93 -14.14 -15.00
CA ILE A 184 -12.76 -14.76 -14.37
C ILE A 184 -12.74 -16.28 -14.65
N LEU A 185 -13.88 -16.94 -14.68
CA LEU A 185 -13.96 -18.35 -15.08
C LEU A 185 -14.01 -18.45 -16.60
N THR A 186 -12.87 -18.75 -17.21
CA THR A 186 -12.70 -18.76 -18.66
C THR A 186 -12.23 -20.11 -19.18
N LYS A 187 -12.05 -20.21 -20.48
CA LYS A 187 -11.31 -21.30 -21.10
C LYS A 187 -9.82 -21.04 -21.00
N SER A 188 -9.01 -22.09 -20.81
CA SER A 188 -7.55 -21.97 -20.86
C SER A 188 -7.09 -21.38 -22.19
N THR A 189 -6.21 -20.37 -22.11
CA THR A 189 -5.59 -19.71 -23.27
C THR A 189 -4.09 -19.64 -23.04
N PRO A 190 -3.26 -20.03 -24.03
CA PRO A 190 -1.82 -19.98 -23.88
C PRO A 190 -1.32 -18.53 -23.95
N GLU A 191 -1.00 -17.93 -22.82
CA GLU A 191 -0.48 -16.55 -22.72
C GLU A 191 0.94 -16.46 -22.15
N GLY A 192 1.69 -17.57 -22.13
CA GLY A 192 3.09 -17.60 -21.70
C GLY A 192 3.34 -18.17 -20.30
N ALA A 193 2.39 -18.07 -19.36
CA ALA A 193 2.43 -18.74 -18.06
C ALA A 193 1.55 -19.99 -18.04
N ARG A 194 1.60 -20.76 -16.96
CA ARG A 194 0.64 -21.85 -16.72
C ARG A 194 -0.63 -21.28 -16.08
N ASP A 195 -1.77 -21.84 -16.47
CA ASP A 195 -3.07 -21.47 -15.93
C ASP A 195 -3.39 -22.23 -14.66
N TYR A 196 -4.03 -21.58 -13.70
CA TYR A 196 -4.72 -22.26 -12.61
C TYR A 196 -6.04 -22.84 -13.13
N LEU A 197 -6.26 -24.14 -12.91
CA LEU A 197 -7.44 -24.86 -13.35
C LEU A 197 -8.46 -25.02 -12.23
N VAL A 198 -9.73 -24.77 -12.54
CA VAL A 198 -10.85 -24.94 -11.61
C VAL A 198 -11.74 -26.06 -12.16
N PRO A 199 -11.87 -27.21 -11.48
CA PRO A 199 -12.68 -28.31 -11.95
C PRO A 199 -14.19 -27.95 -11.98
N SER A 200 -14.87 -28.31 -13.05
CA SER A 200 -16.32 -28.12 -13.18
C SER A 200 -17.09 -29.24 -12.48
N ARG A 201 -17.92 -28.90 -11.51
CA ARG A 201 -18.85 -29.88 -10.88
C ARG A 201 -20.01 -30.27 -11.78
N VAL A 202 -20.44 -29.37 -12.64
CA VAL A 202 -21.59 -29.57 -13.56
C VAL A 202 -21.20 -30.40 -14.78
N ASN A 203 -19.94 -30.26 -15.23
CA ASN A 203 -19.41 -30.97 -16.39
C ASN A 203 -18.21 -31.84 -15.97
N PRO A 204 -18.41 -33.09 -15.53
CA PRO A 204 -17.32 -33.96 -15.10
C PRO A 204 -16.22 -34.10 -16.16
N GLY A 205 -14.94 -33.99 -15.72
CA GLY A 205 -13.79 -34.08 -16.61
C GLY A 205 -13.46 -32.77 -17.36
N LYS A 206 -14.24 -31.70 -17.17
CA LYS A 206 -13.97 -30.40 -17.75
C LYS A 206 -13.50 -29.41 -16.66
N PHE A 207 -12.74 -28.40 -17.10
CA PHE A 207 -12.14 -27.38 -16.23
C PHE A 207 -12.39 -25.98 -16.79
N TYR A 208 -12.54 -25.03 -15.89
CA TYR A 208 -12.31 -23.61 -16.17
C TYR A 208 -10.84 -23.29 -15.89
N ALA A 209 -10.34 -22.21 -16.49
CA ALA A 209 -9.07 -21.61 -16.16
C ALA A 209 -9.28 -20.23 -15.54
N LEU A 210 -8.39 -19.83 -14.63
CA LEU A 210 -8.30 -18.46 -14.15
C LEU A 210 -7.45 -17.64 -15.13
N PRO A 211 -7.85 -16.41 -15.51
CA PRO A 211 -7.18 -15.65 -16.55
C PRO A 211 -5.82 -15.14 -16.12
N GLN A 212 -4.83 -15.25 -16.98
CA GLN A 212 -3.52 -14.61 -16.81
C GLN A 212 -3.59 -13.09 -17.04
N SER A 213 -4.49 -12.68 -17.92
CA SER A 213 -4.94 -11.33 -18.21
C SER A 213 -6.30 -11.39 -18.93
N PRO A 214 -7.04 -10.28 -19.06
CA PRO A 214 -8.28 -10.25 -19.85
C PRO A 214 -8.04 -10.13 -21.36
N GLN A 215 -6.90 -10.62 -21.89
CA GLN A 215 -6.43 -10.41 -23.25
C GLN A 215 -7.45 -10.74 -24.33
N LEU A 216 -8.10 -11.89 -24.26
CA LEU A 216 -9.09 -12.30 -25.26
C LEU A 216 -10.32 -11.39 -25.25
N PHE A 217 -10.78 -11.04 -24.05
CA PHE A 217 -11.99 -10.23 -23.90
C PHE A 217 -11.77 -8.78 -24.33
N LYS A 218 -10.64 -8.16 -23.99
CA LYS A 218 -10.36 -6.78 -24.41
C LYS A 218 -10.24 -6.67 -25.93
N GLN A 219 -9.67 -7.66 -26.61
CA GLN A 219 -9.65 -7.70 -28.08
C GLN A 219 -11.07 -7.80 -28.65
N LEU A 220 -11.93 -8.64 -28.08
CA LEU A 220 -13.32 -8.74 -28.49
C LEU A 220 -14.09 -7.43 -28.27
N LEU A 221 -13.79 -6.71 -27.20
CA LEU A 221 -14.37 -5.37 -26.94
C LEU A 221 -13.94 -4.36 -28.00
N MET A 222 -12.68 -4.39 -28.46
CA MET A 222 -12.24 -3.55 -29.59
C MET A 222 -12.99 -3.90 -30.89
N VAL A 223 -13.09 -5.19 -31.21
CA VAL A 223 -13.87 -5.66 -32.39
C VAL A 223 -15.35 -5.26 -32.27
N SER A 224 -15.87 -5.16 -31.06
CA SER A 224 -17.26 -4.73 -30.79
C SER A 224 -17.46 -3.21 -30.88
N GLY A 225 -16.39 -2.44 -31.14
CA GLY A 225 -16.47 -0.99 -31.33
C GLY A 225 -16.46 -0.18 -30.04
N LEU A 226 -15.95 -0.72 -28.93
CA LEU A 226 -15.79 0.04 -27.69
C LEU A 226 -14.66 1.09 -27.75
N GLU A 227 -13.71 0.90 -28.64
CA GLU A 227 -12.57 1.80 -28.94
C GLU A 227 -11.60 2.04 -27.78
N ARG A 228 -12.06 2.33 -26.56
CA ARG A 228 -11.22 2.59 -25.38
C ARG A 228 -11.75 1.83 -24.17
N TYR A 229 -11.00 0.86 -23.72
CA TYR A 229 -11.33 -0.03 -22.61
C TYR A 229 -10.27 0.05 -21.53
N PHE A 230 -10.68 -0.08 -20.27
CA PHE A 230 -9.79 -0.44 -19.17
C PHE A 230 -10.48 -1.33 -18.14
N GLN A 231 -9.67 -1.98 -17.33
CA GLN A 231 -10.14 -2.76 -16.18
C GLN A 231 -9.05 -2.80 -15.09
N ILE A 232 -9.46 -2.69 -13.84
CA ILE A 232 -8.61 -3.06 -12.71
C ILE A 232 -8.74 -4.58 -12.53
N ALA A 233 -7.99 -5.33 -13.32
CA ALA A 233 -8.16 -6.76 -13.52
C ALA A 233 -7.45 -7.59 -12.46
N ARG A 234 -8.10 -8.65 -11.99
CA ARG A 234 -7.47 -9.69 -11.20
C ARG A 234 -6.86 -10.73 -12.15
N CYS A 235 -5.56 -10.97 -12.01
CA CYS A 235 -4.78 -11.87 -12.86
C CYS A 235 -4.14 -12.97 -12.04
N PHE A 236 -3.96 -14.15 -12.67
CA PHE A 236 -3.48 -15.37 -12.04
C PHE A 236 -2.41 -16.04 -12.90
N ARG A 237 -1.28 -16.41 -12.34
CA ARG A 237 -0.20 -17.11 -13.05
C ARG A 237 0.40 -18.17 -12.15
N ASP A 238 0.41 -19.43 -12.61
CA ASP A 238 1.04 -20.54 -11.89
C ASP A 238 2.52 -20.63 -12.27
N GLU A 239 3.29 -19.73 -11.69
CA GLU A 239 4.73 -19.58 -11.90
C GLU A 239 5.49 -19.61 -10.58
N ASP A 240 6.79 -19.86 -10.65
CA ASP A 240 7.67 -19.79 -9.49
C ASP A 240 7.69 -18.40 -8.88
N LEU A 241 7.54 -18.34 -7.57
CA LEU A 241 7.54 -17.07 -6.82
C LEU A 241 8.94 -16.45 -6.86
N ARG A 242 8.97 -15.16 -7.08
CA ARG A 242 10.15 -14.30 -6.91
C ARG A 242 9.84 -13.19 -5.93
N ALA A 243 10.83 -12.42 -5.50
CA ALA A 243 10.67 -11.40 -4.47
C ALA A 243 9.46 -10.45 -4.66
N ASP A 244 9.16 -10.08 -5.90
CA ASP A 244 8.09 -9.14 -6.29
C ASP A 244 6.90 -9.81 -7.01
N ARG A 245 6.95 -11.13 -7.27
CA ARG A 245 5.89 -11.84 -8.00
C ARG A 245 5.00 -12.64 -7.07
N GLN A 246 3.69 -12.49 -7.28
CA GLN A 246 2.65 -13.26 -6.61
C GLN A 246 1.83 -14.03 -7.63
N PRO A 247 1.29 -15.23 -7.28
CA PRO A 247 0.48 -16.03 -8.19
C PRO A 247 -0.85 -15.37 -8.53
N GLU A 248 -1.32 -14.47 -7.67
CA GLU A 248 -2.51 -13.65 -7.84
C GLU A 248 -2.13 -12.18 -7.65
N PHE A 249 -2.42 -11.35 -8.65
CA PHE A 249 -2.08 -9.93 -8.63
C PHE A 249 -3.11 -9.08 -9.37
N THR A 250 -2.99 -7.78 -9.29
CA THR A 250 -3.89 -6.83 -9.96
C THR A 250 -3.14 -6.07 -11.02
N GLN A 251 -3.72 -5.96 -12.22
CA GLN A 251 -3.24 -5.09 -13.29
C GLN A 251 -4.22 -3.94 -13.52
N LEU A 252 -3.70 -2.78 -13.89
CA LEU A 252 -4.44 -1.88 -14.74
C LEU A 252 -4.27 -2.39 -16.17
N ASP A 253 -5.32 -2.92 -16.75
CA ASP A 253 -5.35 -3.42 -18.12
C ASP A 253 -6.07 -2.43 -19.02
N ILE A 254 -5.47 -2.09 -20.16
CA ILE A 254 -5.96 -1.08 -21.09
C ILE A 254 -5.88 -1.64 -22.51
N GLU A 255 -6.90 -1.33 -23.31
CA GLU A 255 -6.89 -1.59 -24.75
C GLU A 255 -7.57 -0.43 -25.48
N LEU A 256 -7.01 -0.02 -26.62
CA LEU A 256 -7.57 1.06 -27.42
C LEU A 256 -7.34 0.82 -28.91
N SER A 257 -8.23 1.40 -29.73
CA SER A 257 -8.18 1.35 -31.18
C SER A 257 -7.83 2.73 -31.76
N PHE A 258 -7.31 2.77 -33.00
CA PHE A 258 -7.07 3.97 -33.80
C PHE A 258 -6.00 4.92 -33.28
N GLU A 259 -5.21 4.51 -32.31
CA GLU A 259 -4.13 5.33 -31.73
C GLU A 259 -2.76 4.69 -31.97
N ASP A 260 -1.72 5.50 -31.90
CA ASP A 260 -0.35 5.07 -32.09
C ASP A 260 0.41 4.89 -30.75
N GLN A 261 1.66 4.48 -30.85
CA GLN A 261 2.52 4.25 -29.72
C GLN A 261 2.77 5.53 -28.90
N ASP A 262 2.94 6.67 -29.59
CA ASP A 262 3.27 7.92 -28.92
C ASP A 262 2.10 8.43 -28.08
N PHE A 263 0.87 8.27 -28.57
CA PHE A 263 -0.33 8.57 -27.80
C PHE A 263 -0.41 7.75 -26.50
N ILE A 264 -0.12 6.44 -26.58
CA ILE A 264 -0.16 5.58 -25.39
C ILE A 264 0.90 5.99 -24.39
N LEU A 265 2.13 6.28 -24.83
CA LEU A 265 3.20 6.70 -23.94
C LEU A 265 2.86 8.02 -23.25
N ASP A 266 2.34 9.00 -23.98
CA ASP A 266 1.94 10.29 -23.45
C ASP A 266 0.79 10.16 -22.43
N LEU A 267 -0.22 9.38 -22.77
CA LEU A 267 -1.33 9.07 -21.85
C LEU A 267 -0.84 8.48 -20.54
N MET A 268 0.08 7.51 -20.60
CA MET A 268 0.62 6.86 -19.42
C MET A 268 1.51 7.79 -18.58
N GLU A 269 2.32 8.63 -19.22
CA GLU A 269 3.15 9.61 -18.53
C GLU A 269 2.30 10.60 -17.73
N HIS A 270 1.23 11.15 -18.32
CA HIS A 270 0.31 12.07 -17.66
C HIS A 270 -0.47 11.37 -16.52
N MET A 271 -0.88 10.12 -16.71
CA MET A 271 -1.52 9.35 -15.65
C MET A 271 -0.57 9.15 -14.46
N MET A 272 0.69 8.76 -14.71
CA MET A 272 1.69 8.59 -13.66
C MET A 272 1.97 9.91 -12.94
N GLN A 273 2.15 11.02 -13.67
CA GLN A 273 2.35 12.34 -13.09
C GLN A 273 1.19 12.71 -12.14
N ARG A 274 -0.05 12.49 -12.57
CA ARG A 274 -1.25 12.75 -11.75
C ARG A 274 -1.28 11.89 -10.50
N ILE A 275 -1.00 10.59 -10.61
CA ILE A 275 -0.97 9.67 -9.48
C ILE A 275 0.08 10.10 -8.45
N PHE A 276 1.31 10.35 -8.88
CA PHE A 276 2.39 10.79 -7.98
C PHE A 276 2.06 12.12 -7.30
N LYS A 277 1.50 13.06 -8.05
CA LYS A 277 1.09 14.36 -7.49
C LYS A 277 -0.03 14.22 -6.45
N ASN A 278 -1.12 13.54 -6.79
CA ASN A 278 -2.33 13.51 -5.97
C ASN A 278 -2.23 12.54 -4.78
N VAL A 279 -1.46 11.45 -4.91
CA VAL A 279 -1.33 10.44 -3.87
C VAL A 279 -0.15 10.68 -2.95
N LEU A 280 1.00 11.10 -3.51
CA LEU A 280 2.27 11.24 -2.79
C LEU A 280 2.70 12.70 -2.61
N ASN A 281 2.04 13.64 -3.29
CA ASN A 281 2.45 15.06 -3.39
C ASN A 281 3.88 15.23 -3.95
N VAL A 282 4.24 14.38 -4.92
CA VAL A 282 5.53 14.41 -5.62
C VAL A 282 5.28 14.84 -7.06
N ASP A 283 6.04 15.82 -7.52
CA ASP A 283 6.04 16.24 -8.92
C ASP A 283 7.09 15.44 -9.68
N ILE A 284 6.67 14.59 -10.60
CA ILE A 284 7.57 13.88 -11.53
C ILE A 284 7.64 14.61 -12.87
N GLN A 285 8.84 14.64 -13.44
CA GLN A 285 9.07 15.29 -14.74
C GLN A 285 8.56 14.41 -15.87
N ILE A 286 7.83 14.99 -16.79
CA ILE A 286 7.43 14.39 -18.07
C ILE A 286 7.89 15.30 -19.22
N PRO A 287 8.16 14.79 -20.42
CA PRO A 287 8.13 13.38 -20.79
C PRO A 287 9.26 12.58 -20.12
N PHE A 288 9.03 11.28 -19.89
CA PHE A 288 10.08 10.38 -19.39
C PHE A 288 11.18 10.22 -20.44
N LYS A 289 12.43 10.08 -19.96
CA LYS A 289 13.56 9.85 -20.85
C LYS A 289 13.37 8.54 -21.60
N ARG A 290 13.36 8.61 -22.92
CA ARG A 290 13.31 7.44 -23.80
C ARG A 290 14.74 7.04 -24.16
N ILE A 291 15.05 5.76 -24.00
CA ILE A 291 16.37 5.17 -24.26
C ILE A 291 16.13 3.95 -25.16
N THR A 292 16.93 3.81 -26.21
CA THR A 292 16.89 2.60 -27.03
C THR A 292 17.43 1.40 -26.24
N TRP A 293 17.06 0.19 -26.64
CA TRP A 293 17.60 -1.01 -26.02
C TRP A 293 19.13 -1.07 -26.14
N ASP A 294 19.67 -0.72 -27.33
CA ASP A 294 21.11 -0.69 -27.57
C ASP A 294 21.81 0.31 -26.65
N ASP A 295 21.28 1.51 -26.48
CA ASP A 295 21.83 2.50 -25.55
C ASP A 295 21.77 2.02 -24.11
N ALA A 296 20.65 1.42 -23.69
CA ALA A 296 20.48 0.88 -22.34
C ALA A 296 21.54 -0.20 -22.05
N MET A 297 21.71 -1.15 -22.97
CA MET A 297 22.71 -2.22 -22.83
C MET A 297 24.15 -1.68 -22.95
N ASN A 298 24.40 -0.75 -23.84
CA ASN A 298 25.73 -0.20 -24.04
C ASN A 298 26.20 0.70 -22.88
N LEU A 299 25.29 1.52 -22.35
CA LEU A 299 25.64 2.50 -21.30
C LEU A 299 25.49 1.93 -19.88
N TYR A 300 24.59 0.98 -19.67
CA TYR A 300 24.25 0.51 -18.32
C TYR A 300 24.34 -1.01 -18.13
N GLY A 301 24.42 -1.79 -19.21
CA GLY A 301 24.44 -3.25 -19.16
C GLY A 301 23.13 -3.89 -18.74
N SER A 302 22.04 -3.13 -18.78
CA SER A 302 20.70 -3.57 -18.36
C SER A 302 19.62 -2.91 -19.21
N ASP A 303 18.58 -3.66 -19.53
CA ASP A 303 17.35 -3.15 -20.18
C ASP A 303 16.45 -2.34 -19.22
N LYS A 304 16.82 -2.26 -17.93
CA LYS A 304 16.13 -1.52 -16.87
C LYS A 304 17.11 -0.65 -16.08
N PRO A 305 17.75 0.35 -16.73
CA PRO A 305 18.76 1.14 -16.07
C PRO A 305 18.19 2.03 -14.98
N ASP A 306 18.89 2.12 -13.84
CA ASP A 306 18.59 3.11 -12.82
C ASP A 306 19.29 4.44 -13.17
N LEU A 307 18.48 5.43 -13.53
CA LEU A 307 18.98 6.75 -13.97
C LEU A 307 19.18 7.75 -12.82
N ARG A 308 19.02 7.32 -11.56
CA ARG A 308 19.15 8.21 -10.39
C ARG A 308 20.60 8.58 -10.07
N PHE A 309 21.55 7.85 -10.64
CA PHE A 309 22.99 8.10 -10.48
C PHE A 309 23.69 8.02 -11.83
N ASP A 310 24.75 8.82 -11.97
CA ASP A 310 25.50 8.99 -13.22
C ASP A 310 26.71 8.05 -13.25
N MET A 311 26.45 6.75 -13.56
CA MET A 311 27.49 5.73 -13.74
C MET A 311 27.22 4.99 -15.06
N HIS A 312 27.99 5.33 -16.08
CA HIS A 312 27.88 4.74 -17.40
C HIS A 312 29.07 3.83 -17.69
N PHE A 313 28.86 2.85 -18.55
CA PHE A 313 29.95 2.12 -19.19
C PHE A 313 30.56 2.95 -20.29
N TYR A 314 31.88 2.95 -20.37
CA TYR A 314 32.66 3.57 -21.42
C TYR A 314 33.37 2.46 -22.19
N ASP A 315 33.23 2.43 -23.54
CA ASP A 315 34.02 1.56 -24.38
C ASP A 315 35.44 2.15 -24.50
N ILE A 316 36.41 1.41 -23.97
CA ILE A 316 37.82 1.78 -23.95
C ILE A 316 38.64 0.87 -24.87
N SER A 317 37.98 0.10 -25.74
CA SER A 317 38.63 -0.84 -26.66
C SER A 317 39.71 -0.21 -27.51
N ASP A 318 39.41 0.97 -28.07
CA ASP A 318 40.38 1.69 -28.92
C ASP A 318 41.62 2.16 -28.18
N LEU A 319 41.50 2.51 -26.90
CA LEU A 319 42.62 2.92 -26.06
C LEU A 319 43.55 1.74 -25.71
N LEU A 320 43.04 0.52 -25.84
CA LEU A 320 43.72 -0.69 -25.41
C LEU A 320 44.22 -1.55 -26.61
N ARG A 321 44.10 -1.08 -27.86
CA ARG A 321 44.53 -1.85 -29.02
C ARG A 321 45.99 -2.29 -28.98
N ASP A 322 46.86 -1.43 -28.45
CA ASP A 322 48.31 -1.69 -28.35
C ASP A 322 48.73 -2.09 -26.91
N THR A 323 47.78 -2.56 -26.11
CA THR A 323 48.07 -2.92 -24.72
C THR A 323 49.01 -4.12 -24.60
N GLY A 324 49.98 -4.07 -23.70
CA GLY A 324 50.80 -5.19 -23.30
C GLY A 324 50.07 -6.23 -22.42
N PHE A 325 48.86 -5.90 -21.95
CA PHE A 325 48.09 -6.81 -21.06
C PHE A 325 47.35 -7.88 -21.87
N LYS A 326 47.84 -9.10 -21.78
CA LYS A 326 47.42 -10.23 -22.61
C LYS A 326 45.91 -10.51 -22.59
N VAL A 327 45.24 -10.29 -21.43
CA VAL A 327 43.80 -10.58 -21.29
C VAL A 327 43.01 -9.64 -22.21
N PHE A 328 43.28 -8.35 -22.15
CA PHE A 328 42.57 -7.37 -22.98
C PHE A 328 42.91 -7.54 -24.46
N ARG A 329 44.19 -7.81 -24.76
CA ARG A 329 44.60 -8.06 -26.15
C ARG A 329 43.85 -9.25 -26.74
N ASN A 330 43.79 -10.40 -26.02
CA ASN A 330 43.05 -11.56 -26.51
C ASN A 330 41.57 -11.31 -26.75
N VAL A 331 40.93 -10.49 -25.91
CA VAL A 331 39.52 -10.12 -26.10
C VAL A 331 39.36 -9.30 -27.38
N LEU A 332 40.23 -8.29 -27.59
CA LEU A 332 40.15 -7.39 -28.76
C LEU A 332 40.53 -8.13 -30.05
N ASP A 333 41.55 -8.99 -30.05
CA ASP A 333 41.96 -9.78 -31.19
C ASP A 333 40.87 -10.75 -31.67
N ASN A 334 40.01 -11.19 -30.76
CA ASN A 334 38.86 -12.05 -31.07
C ASN A 334 37.56 -11.25 -31.37
N GLY A 335 37.65 -9.94 -31.59
CA GLY A 335 36.49 -9.09 -31.90
C GLY A 335 35.60 -8.73 -30.74
N GLY A 336 36.05 -8.98 -29.50
CA GLY A 336 35.38 -8.54 -28.29
C GLY A 336 35.63 -7.07 -27.98
N ILE A 337 34.98 -6.56 -26.92
CA ILE A 337 35.12 -5.18 -26.45
C ILE A 337 35.56 -5.13 -25.00
N VAL A 338 36.21 -4.04 -24.62
CA VAL A 338 36.58 -3.75 -23.24
C VAL A 338 35.83 -2.51 -22.76
N LYS A 339 34.98 -2.68 -21.73
CA LYS A 339 34.26 -1.58 -21.14
C LYS A 339 34.78 -1.25 -19.75
N ALA A 340 34.77 0.00 -19.40
CA ALA A 340 35.13 0.52 -18.07
C ALA A 340 33.94 1.24 -17.44
N ILE A 341 33.89 1.22 -16.12
CA ILE A 341 33.00 2.02 -15.31
C ILE A 341 33.83 2.91 -14.37
N THR A 342 33.43 4.15 -14.21
CA THR A 342 34.13 5.09 -13.34
C THR A 342 33.33 5.29 -12.05
N VAL A 343 33.95 4.96 -10.93
CA VAL A 343 33.42 5.27 -9.58
C VAL A 343 34.08 6.55 -9.08
N LYS A 344 33.32 7.65 -9.13
CA LYS A 344 33.83 8.97 -8.75
C LYS A 344 34.10 9.04 -7.24
N GLY A 345 35.30 9.47 -6.85
CA GLY A 345 35.69 9.66 -5.46
C GLY A 345 36.33 8.46 -4.78
N ASP A 346 36.32 7.27 -5.37
CA ASP A 346 36.76 6.01 -4.75
C ASP A 346 38.05 5.46 -5.31
N ALA A 347 38.98 6.34 -5.67
CA ALA A 347 40.29 5.92 -6.18
C ALA A 347 41.12 5.09 -5.19
N ALA A 348 40.76 5.09 -3.91
CA ALA A 348 41.46 4.40 -2.84
C ALA A 348 40.72 3.14 -2.32
N ILE A 349 39.73 2.63 -3.07
CA ILE A 349 39.00 1.41 -2.66
C ILE A 349 40.01 0.26 -2.48
N PRO A 350 40.03 -0.40 -1.31
CA PRO A 350 40.90 -1.55 -1.08
C PRO A 350 40.55 -2.70 -2.01
N ARG A 351 41.60 -3.44 -2.48
CA ARG A 351 41.41 -4.57 -3.40
C ARG A 351 40.40 -5.62 -2.88
N ARG A 352 40.37 -5.84 -1.57
CA ARG A 352 39.40 -6.76 -0.94
C ARG A 352 37.92 -6.36 -1.20
N GLU A 353 37.64 -5.06 -1.25
CA GLU A 353 36.28 -4.57 -1.53
C GLU A 353 35.98 -4.68 -3.02
N LEU A 354 36.97 -4.41 -3.89
CA LEU A 354 36.81 -4.62 -5.34
C LEU A 354 36.58 -6.10 -5.69
N ASP A 355 37.31 -7.01 -5.04
CA ASP A 355 37.13 -8.46 -5.25
C ASP A 355 35.75 -8.96 -4.74
N GLY A 356 35.08 -8.20 -3.88
CA GLY A 356 33.71 -8.47 -3.39
C GLY A 356 32.60 -7.94 -4.31
N LEU A 357 32.92 -7.17 -5.35
CA LEU A 357 31.97 -6.68 -6.35
C LEU A 357 31.83 -7.65 -7.56
N VAL A 358 32.66 -8.69 -7.64
CA VAL A 358 32.65 -9.74 -8.65
C VAL A 358 31.93 -11.00 -8.10
#